data_0b07e54bbd673604b289f498e8dd033d
#
_entry.id   0b07e54bbd673604b289f498e8dd033d
#
_cell.length_a   1.000
_cell.length_b   1.000
_cell.length_c   1.000
_cell.angle_alpha   90.00
_cell.angle_beta   90.00
_cell.angle_gamma   90.00
#
_symmetry.space_group_name_H-M   'P 1'
#
loop_
_entity.id
_entity.type
_entity.pdbx_description
1 polymer ?
#
loop_
_entity_poly.entity_id
_entity_poly.type
_entity_poly.pdbx_seq_one_letter_code
_entity_poly.pdbx_strand_id
1 'polypeptide(L)'
;MKRLLLLLLLVFNFQLAISQTFDVVKIKDSGADDKRINLVILGDGYTSSELSQFETDATTFMNDLFAEEPFASYENYFNVHIIKVISTESGASHPGTASDETSYSVPTQTVNNYFGTTYDSFSIHRLLYTLNQGTISTVLAANFPAYDQALILVNSPYYGGSGGSFPIASTGQDSGEIAIHELGHSFVDLKDEYYPGDALAAEAINMTQETDPSLVRWKNWIGIDNVGVYSYATSGTASTWNRPHQSCKMRYLGYPFCSVCKEGIIEKIHDLVSPIDAYTPTETTISEASFPLNFEINTIATLPSNTLENTWTLNTNSFASNIDIVSIEESDLNTGTNNLTVVVHDATTQLNIDNHESIHVATVSWTIDNTLGVQDAIANDFNIIMYPNPSNDIVHFTLENTLGNDVLVEIISTEGKKIKTINLSNLETSQTDISTLSQGIYIANFYQNNVLIASKKLVKN
;
A
#
# COMPACT_ATOMS: atom_id res chain seq x y z
N MET A 1 -13.53 55.00 18.67
CA MET A 1 -12.29 55.09 17.89
C MET A 1 -11.18 54.16 18.39
N LYS A 2 -10.81 54.10 19.69
CA LYS A 2 -9.72 53.22 20.17
C LYS A 2 -9.97 51.70 19.97
N ARG A 3 -11.23 51.22 20.01
CA ARG A 3 -11.56 49.80 19.78
C ARG A 3 -11.52 49.37 18.30
N LEU A 4 -11.76 50.31 17.38
CA LEU A 4 -11.67 50.07 15.94
C LEU A 4 -10.21 49.96 15.46
N LEU A 5 -9.29 50.72 16.09
CA LEU A 5 -7.85 50.65 15.81
C LEU A 5 -7.21 49.35 16.26
N LEU A 6 -7.71 48.76 17.36
CA LEU A 6 -7.23 47.45 17.88
C LEU A 6 -7.65 46.30 16.98
N LEU A 7 -8.84 46.36 16.36
CA LEU A 7 -9.31 45.37 15.39
C LEU A 7 -8.54 45.43 14.07
N LEU A 8 -8.16 46.63 13.63
CA LEU A 8 -7.31 46.81 12.44
C LEU A 8 -5.88 46.29 12.62
N LEU A 9 -5.32 46.38 13.83
CA LEU A 9 -3.99 45.83 14.15
C LEU A 9 -3.98 44.31 14.26
N LEU A 10 -5.09 43.67 14.58
CA LEU A 10 -5.21 42.19 14.60
C LEU A 10 -5.38 41.57 13.20
N VAL A 11 -5.85 42.32 12.20
CA VAL A 11 -6.04 41.84 10.83
C VAL A 11 -4.75 41.91 10.01
N PHE A 12 -3.73 42.66 10.45
CA PHE A 12 -2.48 42.93 9.69
C PHE A 12 -1.32 41.96 10.00
N ASN A 13 -1.52 40.97 10.89
CA ASN A 13 -0.50 39.94 11.20
C ASN A 13 -0.79 38.57 10.65
N PHE A 14 -1.67 38.42 9.65
CA PHE A 14 -1.68 37.25 8.79
C PHE A 14 -0.55 37.42 7.77
N GLN A 15 0.69 37.27 8.18
CA GLN A 15 1.75 36.94 7.24
C GLN A 15 1.38 35.55 6.71
N LEU A 16 0.87 35.50 5.48
CA LEU A 16 0.91 34.30 4.67
C LEU A 16 2.38 33.90 4.60
N ALA A 17 2.79 32.95 5.44
CA ALA A 17 4.02 32.24 5.21
C ALA A 17 3.83 31.51 3.88
N ILE A 18 4.19 32.16 2.78
CA ILE A 18 4.31 31.51 1.49
C ILE A 18 5.48 30.56 1.68
N SER A 19 5.18 29.29 1.94
CA SER A 19 6.21 28.25 1.93
C SER A 19 6.86 28.26 0.55
N GLN A 20 8.19 28.31 0.53
CA GLN A 20 8.94 28.27 -0.73
C GLN A 20 8.71 26.92 -1.40
N THR A 21 8.22 26.94 -2.64
CA THR A 21 8.05 25.75 -3.47
C THR A 21 9.34 25.50 -4.26
N PHE A 22 9.79 24.25 -4.25
CA PHE A 22 10.94 23.77 -5.00
C PHE A 22 10.49 22.77 -6.07
N ASP A 23 11.33 22.55 -7.06
CA ASP A 23 11.11 21.52 -8.07
C ASP A 23 11.23 20.12 -7.44
N VAL A 24 10.21 19.28 -7.66
CA VAL A 24 10.15 17.90 -7.18
C VAL A 24 10.23 16.97 -8.38
N VAL A 25 11.19 16.07 -8.38
CA VAL A 25 11.39 15.10 -9.46
C VAL A 25 11.35 13.69 -8.90
N LYS A 26 10.53 12.82 -9.50
CA LYS A 26 10.54 11.39 -9.19
C LYS A 26 11.66 10.73 -10.00
N ILE A 27 12.71 10.27 -9.33
CA ILE A 27 13.88 9.61 -9.97
C ILE A 27 13.76 8.09 -10.00
N LYS A 28 12.87 7.49 -9.19
CA LYS A 28 12.44 6.10 -9.28
C LYS A 28 10.91 6.05 -9.16
N ASP A 29 10.27 5.46 -10.16
CA ASP A 29 8.82 5.28 -10.22
C ASP A 29 8.49 3.78 -10.29
N SER A 30 8.05 3.23 -9.18
CA SER A 30 7.61 1.82 -9.06
C SER A 30 6.09 1.70 -9.01
N GLY A 31 5.35 2.80 -8.97
CA GLY A 31 3.89 2.84 -8.94
C GLY A 31 3.31 4.10 -8.30
N ALA A 32 2.02 4.06 -8.01
CA ALA A 32 1.31 5.18 -7.39
C ALA A 32 1.87 5.52 -6.00
N ASP A 33 1.93 6.81 -5.67
CA ASP A 33 2.57 7.28 -4.43
C ASP A 33 1.82 6.79 -3.17
N ASP A 34 0.52 6.57 -3.25
CA ASP A 34 -0.29 6.03 -2.16
C ASP A 34 -0.17 4.51 -1.98
N LYS A 35 0.65 3.85 -2.83
CA LYS A 35 0.87 2.39 -2.82
C LYS A 35 2.34 2.02 -2.75
N ARG A 36 3.22 2.96 -2.50
CA ARG A 36 4.67 2.75 -2.38
C ARG A 36 5.21 3.54 -1.21
N ILE A 37 6.31 3.08 -0.68
CA ILE A 37 7.09 3.85 0.28
C ILE A 37 7.79 4.98 -0.48
N ASN A 38 7.49 6.21 -0.12
CA ASN A 38 8.05 7.39 -0.76
C ASN A 38 9.28 7.87 0.02
N LEU A 39 10.47 7.56 -0.47
CA LEU A 39 11.72 8.11 0.01
C LEU A 39 11.96 9.46 -0.67
N VAL A 40 12.15 10.52 0.13
CA VAL A 40 12.42 11.87 -0.36
C VAL A 40 13.83 12.29 -0.02
N ILE A 41 14.63 12.66 -1.02
CA ILE A 41 15.97 13.17 -0.85
C ILE A 41 15.96 14.69 -1.06
N LEU A 42 16.40 15.45 -0.04
CA LEU A 42 16.51 16.90 -0.12
C LEU A 42 17.98 17.29 -0.26
N GLY A 43 18.29 18.23 -1.15
CA GLY A 43 19.65 18.79 -1.28
C GLY A 43 19.90 19.90 -0.27
N ASP A 44 21.09 19.93 0.35
CA ASP A 44 21.59 21.13 1.05
C ASP A 44 22.98 21.49 0.55
N GLY A 45 23.27 22.78 0.49
CA GLY A 45 24.54 23.30 -0.05
C GLY A 45 24.67 23.16 -1.57
N TYR A 46 23.60 22.97 -2.31
CA TYR A 46 23.58 23.04 -3.77
C TYR A 46 22.99 24.36 -4.22
N THR A 47 23.79 25.15 -4.97
CA THR A 47 23.33 26.38 -5.61
C THR A 47 22.45 26.06 -6.83
N SER A 48 21.79 27.08 -7.39
CA SER A 48 20.96 26.91 -8.60
C SER A 48 21.74 26.35 -9.81
N SER A 49 23.06 26.56 -9.87
CA SER A 49 23.91 26.00 -10.93
C SER A 49 24.35 24.56 -10.67
N GLU A 50 24.13 24.03 -9.47
CA GLU A 50 24.56 22.69 -9.03
C GLU A 50 23.39 21.68 -8.92
N LEU A 51 22.17 22.07 -9.30
CA LEU A 51 21.00 21.20 -9.20
C LEU A 51 21.11 19.93 -10.05
N SER A 52 21.81 19.96 -11.18
CA SER A 52 22.09 18.77 -11.97
C SER A 52 23.10 17.85 -11.27
N GLN A 53 24.04 18.40 -10.51
CA GLN A 53 24.95 17.62 -9.67
C GLN A 53 24.17 16.94 -8.54
N PHE A 54 23.28 17.67 -7.87
CA PHE A 54 22.40 17.11 -6.83
C PHE A 54 21.60 15.91 -7.36
N GLU A 55 21.01 16.01 -8.56
CA GLU A 55 20.26 14.89 -9.17
C GLU A 55 21.16 13.67 -9.43
N THR A 56 22.40 13.91 -9.85
CA THR A 56 23.40 12.85 -10.02
C THR A 56 23.77 12.19 -8.69
N ASP A 57 24.06 13.00 -7.67
CA ASP A 57 24.45 12.53 -6.33
C ASP A 57 23.31 11.74 -5.67
N ALA A 58 22.07 12.23 -5.76
CA ALA A 58 20.89 11.56 -5.26
C ALA A 58 20.62 10.24 -5.99
N THR A 59 20.84 10.20 -7.32
CA THR A 59 20.72 8.96 -8.11
C THR A 59 21.81 7.95 -7.71
N THR A 60 23.03 8.41 -7.43
CA THR A 60 24.10 7.53 -6.95
C THR A 60 23.72 6.91 -5.61
N PHE A 61 23.29 7.72 -4.64
CA PHE A 61 22.82 7.21 -3.35
C PHE A 61 21.65 6.21 -3.51
N MET A 62 20.69 6.52 -4.35
CA MET A 62 19.56 5.62 -4.65
C MET A 62 20.05 4.26 -5.17
N ASN A 63 21.02 4.25 -6.08
CA ASN A 63 21.61 3.01 -6.60
C ASN A 63 22.36 2.23 -5.51
N ASP A 64 23.09 2.92 -4.63
CA ASP A 64 23.77 2.28 -3.50
C ASP A 64 22.77 1.65 -2.54
N LEU A 65 21.66 2.33 -2.24
CA LEU A 65 20.58 1.80 -1.38
C LEU A 65 19.97 0.54 -1.95
N PHE A 66 19.60 0.53 -3.24
CA PHE A 66 19.00 -0.64 -3.88
C PHE A 66 20.02 -1.70 -4.35
N ALA A 67 21.30 -1.51 -4.07
CA ALA A 67 22.30 -2.57 -4.13
C ALA A 67 22.46 -3.31 -2.78
N GLU A 68 21.91 -2.79 -1.69
CA GLU A 68 22.01 -3.34 -0.33
C GLU A 68 20.77 -4.15 0.05
N GLU A 69 20.97 -5.39 0.55
CA GLU A 69 19.85 -6.18 1.09
C GLU A 69 19.38 -5.70 2.47
N PRO A 70 18.05 -5.64 2.73
CA PRO A 70 16.96 -6.19 1.91
C PRO A 70 16.35 -5.20 0.92
N PHE A 71 16.82 -3.96 0.83
CA PHE A 71 16.27 -2.94 -0.09
C PHE A 71 16.34 -3.38 -1.55
N ALA A 72 17.38 -4.13 -1.94
CA ALA A 72 17.52 -4.70 -3.28
C ALA A 72 16.36 -5.65 -3.64
N SER A 73 16.00 -6.54 -2.71
CA SER A 73 14.90 -7.48 -2.92
C SER A 73 13.53 -6.80 -2.94
N TYR A 74 13.37 -5.66 -2.28
CA TYR A 74 12.11 -4.92 -2.16
C TYR A 74 12.10 -3.59 -2.91
N GLU A 75 12.98 -3.38 -3.87
CA GLU A 75 13.09 -2.08 -4.54
C GLU A 75 11.80 -1.65 -5.25
N ASN A 76 10.95 -2.60 -5.70
CA ASN A 76 9.65 -2.31 -6.30
C ASN A 76 8.62 -1.72 -5.33
N TYR A 77 8.86 -1.81 -4.01
CA TYR A 77 8.02 -1.23 -2.97
C TYR A 77 8.30 0.26 -2.73
N PHE A 78 9.32 0.83 -3.40
CA PHE A 78 9.77 2.21 -3.18
C PHE A 78 9.61 3.08 -4.41
N ASN A 79 9.14 4.30 -4.20
CA ASN A 79 9.36 5.44 -5.06
C ASN A 79 10.49 6.30 -4.45
N VAL A 80 11.27 6.96 -5.28
CA VAL A 80 12.27 7.93 -4.83
C VAL A 80 12.03 9.27 -5.48
N HIS A 81 11.84 10.28 -4.65
CA HIS A 81 11.66 11.67 -5.07
C HIS A 81 12.84 12.51 -4.61
N ILE A 82 13.20 13.51 -5.37
CA ILE A 82 14.15 14.54 -4.96
C ILE A 82 13.47 15.89 -4.88
N ILE A 83 13.80 16.70 -3.87
CA ILE A 83 13.38 18.08 -3.77
C ILE A 83 14.61 18.95 -4.00
N LYS A 84 14.63 19.70 -5.11
CA LYS A 84 15.76 20.54 -5.55
C LYS A 84 15.84 21.84 -4.75
N VAL A 85 16.21 21.72 -3.47
CA VAL A 85 16.36 22.86 -2.58
C VAL A 85 17.58 23.68 -2.99
N ILE A 86 17.39 24.99 -3.16
CA ILE A 86 18.44 25.90 -3.64
C ILE A 86 19.07 26.61 -2.45
N SER A 87 20.35 26.38 -2.23
CA SER A 87 21.17 27.09 -1.26
C SER A 87 21.79 28.36 -1.87
N THR A 88 22.04 29.37 -1.03
CA THR A 88 22.69 30.62 -1.47
C THR A 88 24.16 30.39 -1.80
N GLU A 89 24.83 29.53 -1.02
CA GLU A 89 26.23 29.16 -1.17
C GLU A 89 26.40 27.66 -1.20
N SER A 90 27.46 27.20 -1.87
CA SER A 90 27.78 25.79 -2.06
C SER A 90 28.45 25.19 -0.82
N GLY A 91 28.09 23.98 -0.46
CA GLY A 91 28.78 23.20 0.57
C GLY A 91 28.13 23.24 1.96
N ALA A 92 28.90 22.83 2.95
CA ALA A 92 28.53 22.83 4.36
C ALA A 92 29.50 23.70 5.19
N SER A 93 29.02 24.27 6.29
CA SER A 93 29.87 24.97 7.24
C SER A 93 30.79 23.98 7.99
N HIS A 94 31.98 24.43 8.31
CA HIS A 94 32.94 23.75 9.18
C HIS A 94 33.67 24.77 10.07
N PRO A 95 33.30 24.91 11.34
CA PRO A 95 33.90 25.90 12.23
C PRO A 95 35.29 25.53 12.72
N GLY A 96 35.73 24.25 12.62
CA GLY A 96 37.03 23.79 13.12
C GLY A 96 37.12 23.79 14.64
N THR A 97 36.02 23.41 15.31
CA THR A 97 35.85 23.50 16.77
C THR A 97 35.63 22.16 17.48
N ALA A 98 35.65 21.08 16.73
CA ALA A 98 35.47 19.75 17.33
C ALA A 98 36.63 19.35 18.22
N SER A 99 36.35 18.54 19.25
CA SER A 99 37.39 18.06 20.17
C SER A 99 38.29 16.98 19.54
N ASP A 100 37.83 16.33 18.49
CA ASP A 100 38.52 15.29 17.71
C ASP A 100 38.99 15.82 16.34
N GLU A 101 39.14 17.12 16.20
CA GLU A 101 39.60 17.79 14.97
C GLU A 101 40.95 17.23 14.52
N THR A 102 41.04 16.84 13.25
CA THR A 102 42.28 16.36 12.64
C THR A 102 42.77 17.33 11.57
N SER A 103 44.05 17.57 11.50
CA SER A 103 44.67 18.59 10.63
C SER A 103 44.55 18.31 9.12
N TYR A 104 43.90 17.24 8.70
CA TYR A 104 43.78 16.85 7.28
C TYR A 104 42.37 16.86 6.75
N SER A 105 41.45 17.37 7.51
CA SER A 105 40.04 17.17 7.27
C SER A 105 39.42 18.33 6.49
N VAL A 106 38.20 18.62 6.77
CA VAL A 106 37.40 19.61 6.07
C VAL A 106 37.99 21.01 6.22
N PRO A 107 38.08 21.79 5.17
CA PRO A 107 38.52 23.22 5.29
C PRO A 107 37.58 24.01 6.19
N THR A 108 38.13 24.80 7.10
CA THR A 108 37.35 25.73 7.94
C THR A 108 36.67 26.76 7.08
N GLN A 109 35.33 26.82 7.14
CA GLN A 109 34.52 27.73 6.36
C GLN A 109 33.15 27.99 7.00
N THR A 110 32.55 29.11 6.66
CA THR A 110 31.13 29.38 6.96
C THR A 110 30.39 29.51 5.65
N VAL A 111 29.29 28.79 5.51
CA VAL A 111 28.51 28.71 4.29
C VAL A 111 27.03 28.98 4.61
N ASN A 112 26.39 29.79 3.79
CA ASN A 112 24.96 30.06 3.86
C ASN A 112 24.18 29.08 3.01
N ASN A 113 24.15 27.82 3.47
CA ASN A 113 23.31 26.77 2.88
C ASN A 113 21.88 26.81 3.44
N TYR A 114 20.94 26.14 2.79
CA TYR A 114 19.52 26.36 3.06
C TYR A 114 19.06 25.78 4.42
N PHE A 115 19.51 24.58 4.76
CA PHE A 115 19.15 23.96 6.04
C PHE A 115 20.14 24.25 7.16
N GLY A 116 21.24 24.94 6.87
CA GLY A 116 22.24 25.26 7.87
C GLY A 116 23.06 24.07 8.33
N THR A 117 23.31 23.07 7.46
CA THR A 117 24.14 21.92 7.80
C THR A 117 25.60 22.35 8.09
N THR A 118 26.14 21.79 9.17
CA THR A 118 27.50 22.08 9.63
C THR A 118 28.18 20.86 10.20
N TYR A 119 29.48 20.72 9.94
CA TYR A 119 30.35 19.78 10.65
C TYR A 119 30.57 20.24 12.10
N ASP A 120 31.34 19.48 12.88
CA ASP A 120 31.69 19.72 14.28
C ASP A 120 30.50 19.76 15.25
N SER A 121 29.34 19.29 14.81
CA SER A 121 28.15 19.26 15.65
C SER A 121 28.41 18.41 16.89
N PHE A 122 27.96 18.91 18.05
CA PHE A 122 28.20 18.26 19.35
C PHE A 122 29.67 17.96 19.67
N SER A 123 30.59 18.79 19.12
CA SER A 123 32.04 18.67 19.31
C SER A 123 32.66 17.40 18.71
N ILE A 124 31.98 16.81 17.69
CA ILE A 124 32.45 15.66 16.92
C ILE A 124 32.67 16.09 15.47
N HIS A 125 33.93 15.98 14.99
CA HIS A 125 34.32 16.51 13.68
C HIS A 125 33.47 15.98 12.51
N ARG A 126 33.28 14.68 12.42
CA ARG A 126 32.52 14.04 11.33
C ARG A 126 31.00 14.20 11.43
N LEU A 127 30.50 14.74 12.54
CA LEU A 127 29.04 14.84 12.75
C LEU A 127 28.49 16.04 11.98
N LEU A 128 28.00 15.76 10.79
CA LEU A 128 27.33 16.70 9.90
C LEU A 128 25.85 16.79 10.30
N TYR A 129 25.41 17.92 10.82
CA TYR A 129 24.06 18.06 11.40
C TYR A 129 23.48 19.45 11.17
N THR A 130 22.18 19.61 11.38
CA THR A 130 21.49 20.89 11.43
C THR A 130 20.53 20.98 12.61
N LEU A 131 20.46 22.14 13.23
CA LEU A 131 19.45 22.46 14.25
C LEU A 131 18.11 22.91 13.62
N ASN A 132 18.04 23.14 12.31
CA ASN A 132 16.87 23.66 11.60
C ASN A 132 15.90 22.54 11.16
N GLN A 133 15.65 21.55 12.01
CA GLN A 133 14.76 20.41 11.74
C GLN A 133 13.34 20.85 11.33
N GLY A 134 12.84 21.97 11.90
CA GLY A 134 11.54 22.55 11.53
C GLY A 134 11.49 23.07 10.10
N THR A 135 12.63 23.56 9.56
CA THR A 135 12.72 24.00 8.17
C THR A 135 12.60 22.81 7.21
N ILE A 136 13.24 21.67 7.53
CA ILE A 136 13.13 20.44 6.76
C ILE A 136 11.67 20.00 6.71
N SER A 137 11.00 19.90 7.87
CA SER A 137 9.58 19.55 7.96
C SER A 137 8.69 20.48 7.14
N THR A 138 8.99 21.79 7.15
CA THR A 138 8.23 22.80 6.39
C THR A 138 8.40 22.59 4.87
N VAL A 139 9.62 22.32 4.41
CA VAL A 139 9.90 22.05 2.99
C VAL A 139 9.18 20.78 2.53
N LEU A 140 9.26 19.70 3.31
CA LEU A 140 8.57 18.45 3.02
C LEU A 140 7.05 18.64 2.93
N ALA A 141 6.46 19.28 3.93
CA ALA A 141 5.00 19.53 3.98
C ALA A 141 4.50 20.40 2.81
N ALA A 142 5.35 21.31 2.33
CA ALA A 142 5.00 22.21 1.23
C ALA A 142 5.18 21.61 -0.17
N ASN A 143 6.12 20.69 -0.33
CA ASN A 143 6.53 20.23 -1.65
C ASN A 143 6.15 18.77 -1.91
N PHE A 144 6.24 17.89 -0.89
CA PHE A 144 5.84 16.49 -1.02
C PHE A 144 5.34 15.93 0.33
N PRO A 145 4.12 16.24 0.74
CA PRO A 145 3.57 15.83 2.04
C PRO A 145 3.33 14.31 2.18
N ALA A 146 3.34 13.57 1.07
CA ALA A 146 3.14 12.11 1.04
C ALA A 146 4.45 11.33 1.26
N TYR A 147 5.49 11.94 1.83
CA TYR A 147 6.72 11.23 2.16
C TYR A 147 6.53 10.30 3.36
N ASP A 148 7.14 9.10 3.28
CA ASP A 148 7.24 8.16 4.40
C ASP A 148 8.58 8.28 5.10
N GLN A 149 9.64 8.54 4.32
CA GLN A 149 11.01 8.70 4.79
C GLN A 149 11.69 9.83 4.04
N ALA A 150 12.52 10.62 4.74
CA ALA A 150 13.29 11.68 4.12
C ALA A 150 14.77 11.64 4.55
N LEU A 151 15.65 12.07 3.65
CA LEU A 151 17.11 12.13 3.81
C LEU A 151 17.61 13.47 3.28
N ILE A 152 18.60 14.06 3.94
CA ILE A 152 19.30 15.24 3.44
C ILE A 152 20.65 14.83 2.87
N LEU A 153 20.87 15.12 1.60
CA LEU A 153 22.15 14.97 0.93
C LEU A 153 22.86 16.31 0.83
N VAL A 154 24.04 16.41 1.41
CA VAL A 154 24.80 17.67 1.53
C VAL A 154 25.92 17.71 0.53
N ASN A 155 26.01 18.79 -0.25
CA ASN A 155 27.06 19.04 -1.25
C ASN A 155 28.43 19.24 -0.58
N SER A 156 28.99 18.16 -0.07
CA SER A 156 30.33 18.20 0.55
C SER A 156 31.09 16.92 0.22
N PRO A 157 32.28 17.01 -0.37
CA PRO A 157 33.10 15.85 -0.72
C PRO A 157 33.82 15.23 0.48
N TYR A 158 33.59 15.72 1.68
CA TYR A 158 34.23 15.26 2.89
C TYR A 158 33.35 14.27 3.65
N TYR A 159 33.98 13.31 4.30
CA TYR A 159 33.32 12.30 5.11
C TYR A 159 32.50 12.94 6.23
N GLY A 160 31.22 12.61 6.32
CA GLY A 160 30.36 13.05 7.42
C GLY A 160 28.89 12.68 7.24
N GLY A 161 28.21 12.60 8.36
CA GLY A 161 26.79 12.34 8.41
C GLY A 161 26.28 12.28 9.84
N SER A 162 24.98 12.10 9.99
CA SER A 162 24.30 11.93 11.28
C SER A 162 22.91 11.35 11.11
N GLY A 163 22.45 10.65 12.13
CA GLY A 163 21.09 10.17 12.26
C GLY A 163 20.11 11.22 12.78
N GLY A 164 18.94 10.73 13.19
CA GLY A 164 17.85 11.51 13.72
C GLY A 164 16.56 11.29 12.91
N SER A 165 15.59 12.19 13.08
CA SER A 165 14.34 12.11 12.32
C SER A 165 14.56 12.24 10.81
N PHE A 166 15.57 12.99 10.41
CA PHE A 166 16.01 13.14 9.03
C PHE A 166 17.50 12.84 8.95
N PRO A 167 17.90 11.65 8.47
CA PRO A 167 19.30 11.34 8.20
C PRO A 167 19.97 12.40 7.32
N ILE A 168 21.22 12.68 7.61
CA ILE A 168 22.05 13.62 6.87
C ILE A 168 23.32 12.90 6.44
N ALA A 169 23.65 12.96 5.17
CA ALA A 169 24.91 12.45 4.65
C ALA A 169 25.56 13.45 3.69
N SER A 170 26.89 13.49 3.70
CA SER A 170 27.66 14.21 2.68
C SER A 170 27.68 13.44 1.36
N THR A 171 28.39 13.95 0.35
CA THR A 171 28.70 13.23 -0.91
C THR A 171 30.15 12.69 -0.90
N GLY A 172 30.78 12.67 0.27
CA GLY A 172 32.14 12.18 0.44
C GLY A 172 32.28 10.67 0.32
N GLN A 173 33.50 10.17 0.52
CA GLN A 173 33.75 8.74 0.53
C GLN A 173 32.89 8.07 1.61
N ASP A 174 32.38 6.87 1.31
CA ASP A 174 31.53 6.05 2.19
C ASP A 174 30.17 6.71 2.60
N SER A 175 29.79 7.81 1.94
CA SER A 175 28.54 8.53 2.26
C SER A 175 27.29 7.69 2.05
N GLY A 176 27.25 6.82 1.01
CA GLY A 176 26.17 5.88 0.79
C GLY A 176 26.02 4.91 1.97
N GLU A 177 27.13 4.35 2.46
CA GLU A 177 27.17 3.46 3.63
C GLU A 177 26.63 4.14 4.89
N ILE A 178 27.03 5.42 5.12
CA ILE A 178 26.56 6.21 6.26
C ILE A 178 25.05 6.42 6.13
N ALA A 179 24.59 6.91 4.98
CA ALA A 179 23.18 7.20 4.77
C ALA A 179 22.28 5.97 4.93
N ILE A 180 22.72 4.79 4.45
CA ILE A 180 21.99 3.52 4.60
C ILE A 180 22.00 3.07 6.08
N HIS A 181 23.10 3.22 6.81
CA HIS A 181 23.16 2.98 8.26
C HIS A 181 22.15 3.88 9.00
N GLU A 182 22.13 5.17 8.71
CA GLU A 182 21.24 6.14 9.35
C GLU A 182 19.75 5.93 8.98
N LEU A 183 19.48 5.38 7.77
CA LEU A 183 18.15 4.89 7.43
C LEU A 183 17.73 3.71 8.30
N GLY A 184 18.64 2.86 8.72
CA GLY A 184 18.36 1.80 9.71
C GLY A 184 17.78 2.36 11.00
N HIS A 185 18.28 3.51 11.48
CA HIS A 185 17.72 4.20 12.63
C HIS A 185 16.35 4.83 12.35
N SER A 186 16.27 5.65 11.31
CA SER A 186 15.09 6.49 11.06
C SER A 186 13.90 5.73 10.47
N PHE A 187 14.15 4.67 9.70
CA PHE A 187 13.11 3.89 9.04
C PHE A 187 12.55 2.77 9.94
N VAL A 188 13.43 2.11 10.74
CA VAL A 188 13.09 0.88 11.47
C VAL A 188 13.39 0.95 12.97
N ASP A 189 13.91 2.09 13.46
CA ASP A 189 14.36 2.30 14.86
C ASP A 189 15.43 1.27 15.33
N LEU A 190 16.28 0.80 14.41
CA LEU A 190 17.44 0.00 14.79
C LEU A 190 18.38 0.81 15.67
N LYS A 191 19.05 0.15 16.60
CA LYS A 191 20.06 0.78 17.45
C LYS A 191 21.47 0.48 16.93
N ASP A 192 22.40 1.39 17.23
CA ASP A 192 23.81 1.13 17.02
C ASP A 192 24.23 -0.16 17.72
N GLU A 193 24.88 -1.06 17.01
CA GLU A 193 25.43 -2.28 17.58
C GLU A 193 26.90 -2.11 18.02
N TYR A 194 27.53 -0.96 17.73
CA TYR A 194 28.76 -0.50 18.39
C TYR A 194 28.39 0.32 19.64
N TYR A 195 29.32 0.47 20.57
CA TYR A 195 29.06 1.18 21.80
C TYR A 195 29.47 2.68 21.68
N PRO A 196 28.51 3.59 21.44
CA PRO A 196 28.77 5.02 21.41
C PRO A 196 28.59 5.69 22.79
N GLY A 197 27.98 5.00 23.76
CA GLY A 197 27.73 5.48 25.11
C GLY A 197 26.51 4.82 25.77
N ASP A 198 26.48 4.85 27.09
CA ASP A 198 25.44 4.17 27.91
C ASP A 198 24.01 4.68 27.63
N ALA A 199 23.87 5.95 27.28
CA ALA A 199 22.55 6.58 27.11
C ALA A 199 21.80 6.16 25.83
N LEU A 200 22.46 5.49 24.89
CA LEU A 200 21.88 5.13 23.59
C LEU A 200 21.35 3.68 23.53
N ALA A 201 21.60 2.88 24.59
CA ALA A 201 21.07 1.54 24.68
C ALA A 201 19.57 1.56 25.07
N ALA A 202 18.74 0.91 24.28
CA ALA A 202 17.29 0.80 24.50
C ALA A 202 16.75 -0.46 23.82
N GLU A 203 15.60 -0.96 24.27
CA GLU A 203 14.89 -2.06 23.61
C GLU A 203 14.57 -1.68 22.15
N ALA A 204 14.92 -2.57 21.24
CA ALA A 204 14.70 -2.42 19.80
C ALA A 204 14.70 -3.81 19.13
N ILE A 205 14.48 -3.83 17.83
CA ILE A 205 14.56 -5.05 17.01
C ILE A 205 15.89 -5.76 17.22
N ASN A 206 17.01 -5.00 17.21
CA ASN A 206 18.37 -5.49 17.29
C ASN A 206 19.06 -5.20 18.64
N MET A 207 18.30 -4.89 19.70
CA MET A 207 18.86 -4.64 21.03
C MET A 207 17.89 -5.00 22.14
N THR A 208 18.38 -5.71 23.19
CA THR A 208 17.56 -6.12 24.33
C THR A 208 18.39 -6.33 25.59
N GLN A 209 17.75 -6.27 26.76
CA GLN A 209 18.35 -6.72 28.03
C GLN A 209 18.11 -8.23 28.30
N GLU A 210 17.29 -8.90 27.49
CA GLU A 210 17.10 -10.34 27.63
C GLU A 210 18.39 -11.09 27.31
N THR A 211 18.70 -12.10 28.12
CA THR A 211 19.92 -12.93 27.99
C THR A 211 19.61 -14.35 27.60
N ASP A 212 18.37 -14.82 27.77
CA ASP A 212 17.97 -16.17 27.40
C ASP A 212 17.75 -16.24 25.88
N PRO A 213 18.55 -17.05 25.15
CA PRO A 213 18.41 -17.17 23.71
C PRO A 213 17.02 -17.65 23.23
N SER A 214 16.25 -18.29 24.10
CA SER A 214 14.88 -18.75 23.77
C SER A 214 13.81 -17.67 23.94
N LEU A 215 14.15 -16.55 24.58
CA LEU A 215 13.22 -15.45 24.88
C LEU A 215 13.55 -14.16 24.15
N VAL A 216 14.76 -14.01 23.62
CA VAL A 216 15.11 -12.82 22.83
C VAL A 216 14.19 -12.66 21.62
N ARG A 217 13.95 -11.44 21.21
CA ARG A 217 13.08 -11.13 20.07
C ARG A 217 13.48 -11.90 18.80
N TRP A 218 14.77 -12.11 18.59
CA TRP A 218 15.34 -12.83 17.45
C TRP A 218 15.65 -14.31 17.73
N LYS A 219 14.90 -14.95 18.63
CA LYS A 219 15.10 -16.34 19.06
C LYS A 219 15.15 -17.36 17.92
N ASN A 220 14.34 -17.12 16.88
CA ASN A 220 14.27 -18.03 15.73
C ASN A 220 15.51 -17.97 14.82
N TRP A 221 16.29 -16.91 14.94
CA TRP A 221 17.57 -16.75 14.23
C TRP A 221 18.76 -17.32 14.99
N ILE A 222 18.61 -17.69 16.25
CA ILE A 222 19.73 -18.18 17.08
C ILE A 222 20.41 -19.38 16.42
N GLY A 223 21.71 -19.21 16.16
CA GLY A 223 22.55 -20.23 15.51
C GLY A 223 22.48 -20.21 13.97
N ILE A 224 21.65 -19.37 13.37
CA ILE A 224 21.59 -19.13 11.92
C ILE A 224 22.39 -17.86 11.62
N ASP A 225 23.16 -17.83 10.53
CA ASP A 225 23.94 -16.66 10.06
C ASP A 225 24.78 -15.98 11.16
N ASN A 226 25.32 -16.75 12.11
CA ASN A 226 26.06 -16.27 13.27
C ASN A 226 25.24 -15.34 14.20
N VAL A 227 23.91 -15.40 14.16
CA VAL A 227 23.06 -14.71 15.13
C VAL A 227 23.14 -15.41 16.48
N GLY A 228 23.27 -14.61 17.53
CA GLY A 228 23.36 -15.05 18.91
C GLY A 228 22.89 -13.99 19.89
N VAL A 229 23.34 -14.07 21.13
CA VAL A 229 23.14 -13.05 22.16
C VAL A 229 24.52 -12.55 22.56
N TYR A 230 24.89 -11.36 22.10
CA TYR A 230 26.23 -10.81 22.28
C TYR A 230 26.18 -9.56 23.12
N SER A 231 27.05 -9.44 24.13
CA SER A 231 27.12 -8.25 24.96
C SER A 231 27.36 -6.99 24.12
N TYR A 232 26.55 -5.95 24.36
CA TYR A 232 26.68 -4.65 23.70
C TYR A 232 27.90 -3.86 24.19
N ALA A 233 28.11 -3.82 25.51
CA ALA A 233 29.27 -3.19 26.15
C ALA A 233 29.94 -4.14 27.17
N THR A 234 31.18 -3.86 27.50
CA THR A 234 31.97 -4.68 28.48
C THR A 234 31.93 -4.11 29.88
N SER A 235 31.45 -2.90 30.08
CA SER A 235 31.33 -2.20 31.36
C SER A 235 30.25 -1.11 31.31
N GLY A 236 29.94 -0.52 32.46
CA GLY A 236 28.93 0.51 32.58
C GLY A 236 27.52 -0.06 32.64
N THR A 237 26.51 0.81 32.59
CA THR A 237 25.09 0.42 32.60
C THR A 237 24.66 -0.27 31.31
N ALA A 238 25.34 0.01 30.21
CA ALA A 238 25.09 -0.63 28.93
C ALA A 238 25.59 -2.08 28.84
N SER A 239 26.36 -2.59 29.81
CA SER A 239 26.82 -3.97 29.84
C SER A 239 25.71 -5.00 30.05
N THR A 240 24.52 -4.57 30.45
CA THR A 240 23.29 -5.39 30.55
C THR A 240 22.56 -5.56 29.24
N TRP A 241 22.97 -4.84 28.19
CA TRP A 241 22.35 -4.89 26.89
C TRP A 241 23.06 -5.86 25.95
N ASN A 242 22.30 -6.45 25.04
CA ASN A 242 22.73 -7.44 24.08
C ASN A 242 22.30 -7.06 22.67
N ARG A 243 23.10 -7.50 21.69
CA ARG A 243 22.84 -7.37 20.25
C ARG A 243 22.85 -8.73 19.56
N PRO A 244 22.23 -8.88 18.37
CA PRO A 244 22.09 -10.16 17.71
C PRO A 244 23.36 -10.64 17.01
N HIS A 245 24.24 -9.72 16.57
CA HIS A 245 25.33 -10.08 15.67
C HIS A 245 26.64 -9.32 16.00
N GLN A 246 27.76 -9.87 15.54
CA GLN A 246 29.08 -9.26 15.75
C GLN A 246 29.60 -8.46 14.54
N SER A 247 29.00 -8.64 13.36
CA SER A 247 29.42 -8.01 12.10
C SER A 247 28.18 -7.58 11.30
N CYS A 248 27.58 -6.47 11.69
CA CYS A 248 26.37 -5.91 11.10
C CYS A 248 26.66 -4.47 10.64
N LYS A 249 25.94 -3.97 9.62
CA LYS A 249 25.99 -2.57 9.19
C LYS A 249 25.70 -1.59 10.34
N MET A 250 24.81 -1.98 11.27
CA MET A 250 24.55 -1.18 12.48
C MET A 250 25.71 -1.17 13.49
N ARG A 251 26.77 -1.93 13.21
CA ARG A 251 28.00 -1.92 14.00
C ARG A 251 29.21 -1.36 13.26
N TYR A 252 29.35 -1.70 11.99
CA TYR A 252 30.49 -1.34 11.16
C TYR A 252 30.03 -1.03 9.74
N LEU A 253 30.42 0.11 9.21
CA LEU A 253 30.25 0.41 7.79
C LEU A 253 31.02 -0.60 6.93
N GLY A 254 30.53 -0.83 5.71
CA GLY A 254 31.09 -1.85 4.80
C GLY A 254 30.68 -3.29 5.10
N TYR A 255 29.84 -3.54 6.11
CA TYR A 255 29.18 -4.82 6.37
C TYR A 255 27.71 -4.76 5.95
N PRO A 256 27.11 -5.90 5.54
CA PRO A 256 25.69 -5.96 5.29
C PRO A 256 24.89 -5.86 6.61
N PHE A 257 23.60 -5.57 6.52
CA PHE A 257 22.68 -5.79 7.64
C PHE A 257 22.66 -7.28 8.02
N CYS A 258 22.66 -7.58 9.31
CA CYS A 258 22.49 -8.97 9.77
C CYS A 258 21.03 -9.43 9.56
N SER A 259 20.77 -10.74 9.68
CA SER A 259 19.45 -11.33 9.44
C SER A 259 18.35 -10.69 10.30
N VAL A 260 18.63 -10.34 11.55
CA VAL A 260 17.67 -9.66 12.44
C VAL A 260 17.34 -8.26 11.97
N CYS A 261 18.34 -7.50 11.53
CA CYS A 261 18.11 -6.14 11.00
C CYS A 261 17.37 -6.18 9.67
N LYS A 262 17.69 -7.14 8.78
CA LYS A 262 16.98 -7.36 7.52
C LYS A 262 15.51 -7.69 7.76
N GLU A 263 15.23 -8.64 8.67
CA GLU A 263 13.88 -9.00 9.08
C GLU A 263 13.09 -7.77 9.50
N GLY A 264 13.63 -6.95 10.40
CA GLY A 264 12.95 -5.74 10.85
C GLY A 264 12.68 -4.73 9.73
N ILE A 265 13.59 -4.60 8.75
CA ILE A 265 13.36 -3.74 7.57
C ILE A 265 12.23 -4.29 6.71
N ILE A 266 12.18 -5.61 6.48
CA ILE A 266 11.13 -6.26 5.69
C ILE A 266 9.77 -6.15 6.39
N GLU A 267 9.70 -6.41 7.71
CA GLU A 267 8.49 -6.20 8.51
C GLU A 267 7.95 -4.76 8.31
N LYS A 268 8.83 -3.77 8.39
CA LYS A 268 8.46 -2.37 8.19
C LYS A 268 7.95 -2.07 6.79
N ILE A 269 8.53 -2.70 5.76
CA ILE A 269 8.06 -2.56 4.37
C ILE A 269 6.63 -3.10 4.25
N HIS A 270 6.35 -4.29 4.80
CA HIS A 270 5.01 -4.88 4.76
C HIS A 270 3.99 -4.14 5.64
N ASP A 271 4.43 -3.49 6.72
CA ASP A 271 3.56 -2.62 7.53
C ASP A 271 3.10 -1.36 6.76
N LEU A 272 3.94 -0.86 5.86
CA LEU A 272 3.68 0.37 5.11
C LEU A 272 2.97 0.12 3.78
N VAL A 273 3.28 -0.99 3.10
CA VAL A 273 2.79 -1.27 1.75
C VAL A 273 2.22 -2.68 1.65
N SER A 274 0.97 -2.76 1.18
CA SER A 274 0.35 -4.04 0.84
C SER A 274 1.05 -4.68 -0.37
N PRO A 275 1.37 -5.98 -0.33
CA PRO A 275 1.88 -6.67 -1.51
C PRO A 275 0.86 -6.78 -2.65
N ILE A 276 -0.44 -6.55 -2.41
CA ILE A 276 -1.46 -6.49 -3.46
C ILE A 276 -1.57 -5.06 -3.97
N ASP A 277 -1.10 -4.82 -5.19
CA ASP A 277 -1.11 -3.51 -5.83
C ASP A 277 -2.50 -3.16 -6.40
N ALA A 278 -3.15 -4.14 -7.02
CA ALA A 278 -4.50 -3.99 -7.57
C ALA A 278 -5.25 -5.33 -7.58
N TYR A 279 -6.56 -5.26 -7.73
CA TYR A 279 -7.41 -6.43 -7.91
C TYR A 279 -8.63 -6.12 -8.78
N THR A 280 -9.16 -7.13 -9.43
CA THR A 280 -10.34 -7.06 -10.29
C THR A 280 -11.24 -8.26 -10.01
N PRO A 281 -12.59 -8.07 -9.87
CA PRO A 281 -13.32 -6.80 -9.85
C PRO A 281 -12.96 -5.91 -8.65
N THR A 282 -13.05 -4.59 -8.82
CA THR A 282 -12.89 -3.61 -7.71
C THR A 282 -14.10 -3.59 -6.79
N GLU A 283 -15.29 -3.87 -7.32
CA GLU A 283 -16.49 -4.11 -6.54
C GLU A 283 -16.37 -5.44 -5.81
N THR A 284 -16.48 -5.38 -4.49
CA THR A 284 -16.35 -6.56 -3.63
C THR A 284 -17.67 -7.30 -3.38
N THR A 285 -18.77 -6.82 -3.96
CA THR A 285 -20.07 -7.51 -3.94
C THR A 285 -20.56 -7.68 -5.37
N ILE A 286 -20.75 -8.93 -5.79
CA ILE A 286 -21.19 -9.32 -7.12
C ILE A 286 -22.60 -9.89 -7.00
N SER A 287 -23.62 -9.16 -7.47
CA SER A 287 -25.03 -9.52 -7.34
C SER A 287 -25.71 -9.89 -8.66
N GLU A 288 -25.13 -9.49 -9.80
CA GLU A 288 -25.65 -9.80 -11.13
C GLU A 288 -24.51 -10.40 -11.98
N ALA A 289 -24.41 -11.73 -11.97
CA ALA A 289 -23.28 -12.43 -12.55
C ALA A 289 -23.63 -13.05 -13.91
N SER A 290 -22.79 -12.83 -14.91
CA SER A 290 -22.67 -13.71 -16.07
C SER A 290 -21.40 -14.55 -15.90
N PHE A 291 -21.56 -15.88 -15.94
CA PHE A 291 -20.47 -16.82 -15.74
C PHE A 291 -19.71 -17.11 -17.05
N PRO A 292 -18.40 -17.42 -16.98
CA PRO A 292 -17.58 -17.45 -15.77
C PRO A 292 -17.24 -16.07 -15.21
N LEU A 293 -17.12 -15.97 -13.88
CA LEU A 293 -16.60 -14.78 -13.19
C LEU A 293 -15.10 -14.88 -13.07
N ASN A 294 -14.38 -13.86 -13.53
CA ASN A 294 -12.92 -13.81 -13.43
C ASN A 294 -12.50 -12.84 -12.33
N PHE A 295 -11.56 -13.31 -11.50
CA PHE A 295 -10.94 -12.54 -10.42
C PHE A 295 -9.45 -12.54 -10.62
N GLU A 296 -8.82 -11.39 -10.46
CA GLU A 296 -7.39 -11.17 -10.66
C GLU A 296 -6.82 -10.33 -9.54
N ILE A 297 -5.60 -10.66 -9.11
CA ILE A 297 -4.76 -9.82 -8.27
C ILE A 297 -3.48 -9.46 -9.03
N ASN A 298 -3.01 -8.24 -8.85
CA ASN A 298 -1.68 -7.82 -9.28
C ASN A 298 -0.86 -7.58 -8.02
N THR A 299 0.30 -8.21 -7.92
CA THR A 299 1.19 -8.11 -6.75
C THR A 299 2.43 -7.27 -7.06
N ILE A 300 3.01 -6.67 -6.02
CA ILE A 300 4.31 -5.98 -6.10
C ILE A 300 5.40 -7.04 -5.94
N ALA A 301 5.91 -7.52 -7.07
CA ALA A 301 6.90 -8.60 -7.06
C ALA A 301 8.20 -8.21 -6.35
N THR A 302 8.72 -9.11 -5.52
CA THR A 302 10.07 -9.04 -4.96
C THR A 302 11.13 -9.45 -5.99
N LEU A 303 12.39 -9.13 -5.75
CA LEU A 303 13.51 -9.37 -6.66
C LEU A 303 14.60 -10.24 -6.00
N PRO A 304 15.46 -10.92 -6.77
CA PRO A 304 15.43 -11.14 -8.24
C PRO A 304 14.35 -12.14 -8.67
N SER A 305 13.72 -12.82 -7.73
CA SER A 305 12.58 -13.72 -7.93
C SER A 305 11.46 -13.36 -6.97
N ASN A 306 10.23 -13.43 -7.46
CA ASN A 306 9.07 -13.13 -6.63
C ASN A 306 8.91 -14.21 -5.54
N THR A 307 8.90 -13.78 -4.28
CA THR A 307 8.71 -14.64 -3.09
C THR A 307 7.27 -14.61 -2.56
N LEU A 308 6.40 -13.81 -3.19
CA LEU A 308 5.00 -13.75 -2.79
C LEU A 308 4.27 -15.02 -3.20
N GLU A 309 3.52 -15.59 -2.28
CA GLU A 309 2.62 -16.71 -2.49
C GLU A 309 1.19 -16.30 -2.21
N ASN A 310 0.25 -16.89 -2.94
CA ASN A 310 -1.16 -16.63 -2.73
C ASN A 310 -1.98 -17.91 -2.57
N THR A 311 -3.06 -17.80 -1.79
CA THR A 311 -4.04 -18.88 -1.58
C THR A 311 -5.45 -18.33 -1.78
N TRP A 312 -6.20 -18.95 -2.68
CA TRP A 312 -7.59 -18.66 -2.94
C TRP A 312 -8.49 -19.65 -2.20
N THR A 313 -9.51 -19.14 -1.54
CA THR A 313 -10.50 -19.92 -0.81
C THR A 313 -11.89 -19.53 -1.27
N LEU A 314 -12.70 -20.49 -1.71
CA LEU A 314 -14.11 -20.30 -1.99
C LEU A 314 -14.94 -20.87 -0.84
N ASN A 315 -15.66 -20.01 -0.13
CA ASN A 315 -16.32 -20.32 1.13
C ASN A 315 -15.28 -20.78 2.17
N THR A 316 -15.30 -22.07 2.52
CA THR A 316 -14.35 -22.68 3.48
C THR A 316 -13.37 -23.65 2.81
N ASN A 317 -13.43 -23.78 1.49
CA ASN A 317 -12.65 -24.76 0.74
C ASN A 317 -11.48 -24.08 0.02
N SER A 318 -10.32 -24.72 0.04
CA SER A 318 -9.20 -24.32 -0.81
C SER A 318 -9.64 -24.42 -2.28
N PHE A 319 -9.43 -23.34 -3.03
CA PHE A 319 -9.84 -23.24 -4.43
C PHE A 319 -8.65 -23.28 -5.39
N ALA A 320 -7.65 -22.46 -5.12
CA ALA A 320 -6.41 -22.39 -5.91
C ALA A 320 -5.25 -21.87 -5.06
N SER A 321 -4.02 -22.01 -5.53
CA SER A 321 -2.83 -21.45 -4.91
C SER A 321 -1.78 -21.08 -5.95
N ASN A 322 -1.02 -20.03 -5.66
CA ASN A 322 0.10 -19.52 -6.47
C ASN A 322 -0.28 -19.25 -7.94
N ILE A 323 -1.48 -18.70 -8.13
CA ILE A 323 -1.97 -18.17 -9.41
C ILE A 323 -2.67 -16.83 -9.18
N ASP A 324 -2.46 -15.89 -10.08
CA ASP A 324 -2.96 -14.52 -9.92
C ASP A 324 -4.38 -14.33 -10.49
N ILE A 325 -4.87 -15.27 -11.30
CA ILE A 325 -6.17 -15.22 -11.94
C ILE A 325 -6.92 -16.50 -11.65
N VAL A 326 -8.16 -16.38 -11.15
CA VAL A 326 -9.11 -17.50 -10.99
C VAL A 326 -10.40 -17.22 -11.72
N SER A 327 -11.04 -18.30 -12.19
CA SER A 327 -12.33 -18.27 -12.86
C SER A 327 -13.32 -19.09 -12.07
N ILE A 328 -14.48 -18.53 -11.74
CA ILE A 328 -15.55 -19.16 -10.98
C ILE A 328 -16.70 -19.45 -11.92
N GLU A 329 -17.05 -20.71 -12.04
CA GLU A 329 -18.25 -21.16 -12.77
C GLU A 329 -19.47 -21.15 -11.83
N GLU A 330 -20.68 -21.06 -12.38
CA GLU A 330 -21.91 -21.12 -11.58
C GLU A 330 -21.99 -22.42 -10.74
N SER A 331 -21.47 -23.52 -11.27
CA SER A 331 -21.42 -24.82 -10.61
C SER A 331 -20.50 -24.88 -9.38
N ASP A 332 -19.57 -23.93 -9.22
CA ASP A 332 -18.66 -23.85 -8.09
C ASP A 332 -19.33 -23.19 -6.86
N LEU A 333 -20.46 -22.52 -7.09
CA LEU A 333 -21.15 -21.74 -6.07
C LEU A 333 -22.28 -22.53 -5.39
N ASN A 334 -22.41 -22.29 -4.09
CA ASN A 334 -23.62 -22.68 -3.37
C ASN A 334 -24.77 -21.74 -3.71
N THR A 335 -26.02 -22.19 -3.57
CA THR A 335 -27.17 -21.31 -3.61
C THR A 335 -27.10 -20.29 -2.47
N GLY A 336 -27.29 -19.01 -2.77
CA GLY A 336 -27.18 -17.91 -1.83
C GLY A 336 -25.80 -17.26 -1.86
N THR A 337 -25.40 -16.71 -0.74
CA THR A 337 -24.16 -15.93 -0.62
C THR A 337 -22.93 -16.83 -0.55
N ASN A 338 -21.94 -16.54 -1.38
CA ASN A 338 -20.63 -17.18 -1.41
C ASN A 338 -19.55 -16.15 -1.17
N ASN A 339 -18.43 -16.57 -0.57
CA ASN A 339 -17.27 -15.73 -0.33
C ASN A 339 -16.04 -16.30 -1.02
N LEU A 340 -15.46 -15.53 -1.94
CA LEU A 340 -14.16 -15.81 -2.51
C LEU A 340 -13.13 -14.92 -1.79
N THR A 341 -12.07 -15.52 -1.28
CA THR A 341 -11.01 -14.81 -0.59
C THR A 341 -9.66 -15.21 -1.15
N VAL A 342 -8.80 -14.23 -1.41
CA VAL A 342 -7.38 -14.45 -1.66
C VAL A 342 -6.57 -13.87 -0.53
N VAL A 343 -5.58 -14.63 -0.05
CA VAL A 343 -4.58 -14.22 0.93
C VAL A 343 -3.22 -14.29 0.26
N VAL A 344 -2.47 -13.22 0.33
CA VAL A 344 -1.09 -13.13 -0.17
C VAL A 344 -0.16 -12.95 1.01
N HIS A 345 0.92 -13.71 1.07
CA HIS A 345 1.99 -13.59 2.04
C HIS A 345 3.36 -13.65 1.34
N ASP A 346 4.39 -13.22 2.03
CA ASP A 346 5.77 -13.26 1.52
C ASP A 346 6.49 -14.49 2.10
N ALA A 347 6.76 -15.48 1.28
CA ALA A 347 7.47 -16.71 1.65
C ALA A 347 9.00 -16.55 1.65
N THR A 348 9.50 -15.31 1.77
CA THR A 348 10.94 -15.06 1.84
C THR A 348 11.58 -15.76 3.03
N THR A 349 12.77 -16.31 2.85
CA THR A 349 13.57 -16.88 3.95
C THR A 349 14.26 -15.83 4.83
N GLN A 350 14.12 -14.55 4.49
CA GLN A 350 14.64 -13.42 5.27
C GLN A 350 13.70 -13.00 6.41
N LEU A 351 12.51 -13.59 6.52
CA LEU A 351 11.58 -13.46 7.63
C LEU A 351 11.52 -14.78 8.41
N ASN A 352 11.70 -14.72 9.72
CA ASN A 352 11.70 -15.88 10.62
C ASN A 352 10.96 -15.59 11.94
N ILE A 353 10.16 -14.54 11.97
CA ILE A 353 9.34 -14.21 13.12
C ILE A 353 8.19 -15.22 13.29
N ASP A 354 7.81 -15.51 14.53
CA ASP A 354 6.67 -16.37 14.83
C ASP A 354 5.38 -15.86 14.16
N ASN A 355 4.67 -16.75 13.48
CA ASN A 355 3.41 -16.47 12.80
C ASN A 355 3.50 -15.43 11.66
N HIS A 356 4.66 -15.24 11.08
CA HIS A 356 4.88 -14.38 9.93
C HIS A 356 3.80 -14.56 8.84
N GLU A 357 3.45 -15.81 8.50
CA GLU A 357 2.43 -16.18 7.52
C GLU A 357 1.00 -15.72 7.85
N SER A 358 0.76 -15.20 9.04
CA SER A 358 -0.55 -14.70 9.48
C SER A 358 -0.53 -13.23 9.91
N ILE A 359 0.65 -12.65 10.12
CA ILE A 359 0.84 -11.25 10.54
C ILE A 359 1.02 -10.35 9.32
N HIS A 360 1.91 -10.73 8.40
CA HIS A 360 2.26 -9.96 7.21
C HIS A 360 1.51 -10.49 5.98
N VAL A 361 0.18 -10.46 6.05
CA VAL A 361 -0.70 -10.93 4.98
C VAL A 361 -1.55 -9.80 4.41
N ALA A 362 -1.74 -9.83 3.10
CA ALA A 362 -2.73 -9.01 2.42
C ALA A 362 -3.90 -9.86 1.97
N THR A 363 -5.12 -9.39 2.20
CA THR A 363 -6.34 -10.15 1.92
C THR A 363 -7.31 -9.34 1.10
N VAL A 364 -7.88 -9.94 0.06
CA VAL A 364 -9.03 -9.41 -0.67
C VAL A 364 -10.14 -10.44 -0.61
N SER A 365 -11.37 -10.00 -0.37
CA SER A 365 -12.55 -10.87 -0.31
C SER A 365 -13.67 -10.31 -1.17
N TRP A 366 -14.32 -11.18 -1.92
CA TRP A 366 -15.51 -10.87 -2.70
C TRP A 366 -16.69 -11.68 -2.19
N THR A 367 -17.83 -11.04 -2.10
CA THR A 367 -19.11 -11.68 -1.84
C THR A 367 -19.83 -11.87 -3.17
N ILE A 368 -20.21 -13.11 -3.50
CA ILE A 368 -20.87 -13.48 -4.74
C ILE A 368 -22.26 -14.01 -4.38
N ASP A 369 -23.29 -13.29 -4.76
CA ASP A 369 -24.68 -13.72 -4.56
C ASP A 369 -25.12 -14.60 -5.73
N ASN A 370 -25.16 -15.90 -5.46
CA ASN A 370 -25.80 -16.91 -6.32
C ASN A 370 -27.21 -17.20 -5.79
N THR A 371 -28.01 -16.15 -5.63
CA THR A 371 -29.44 -16.35 -5.48
C THR A 371 -29.94 -16.94 -6.78
N LEU A 372 -30.76 -18.00 -6.69
CA LEU A 372 -31.60 -18.40 -7.82
C LEU A 372 -32.46 -17.17 -8.17
N GLY A 373 -31.83 -16.25 -8.91
CA GLY A 373 -32.59 -15.17 -9.53
C GLY A 373 -33.66 -15.87 -10.33
N VAL A 374 -34.90 -15.50 -10.09
CA VAL A 374 -35.80 -15.40 -11.23
C VAL A 374 -35.00 -14.56 -12.21
N GLN A 375 -34.41 -15.16 -13.27
CA GLN A 375 -33.88 -14.38 -14.38
C GLN A 375 -34.97 -13.36 -14.63
N ASP A 376 -34.69 -12.10 -14.31
CA ASP A 376 -35.56 -11.02 -14.82
C ASP A 376 -35.60 -11.32 -16.30
N ALA A 377 -36.76 -11.86 -16.73
CA ALA A 377 -36.95 -12.30 -18.10
C ALA A 377 -36.47 -11.14 -18.90
N ILE A 378 -35.38 -11.34 -19.64
CA ILE A 378 -34.60 -10.32 -20.30
C ILE A 378 -35.54 -9.17 -20.61
N ALA A 379 -35.35 -7.99 -20.00
CA ALA A 379 -36.13 -6.82 -20.30
C ALA A 379 -35.79 -6.42 -21.74
N ASN A 380 -36.10 -7.33 -22.64
CA ASN A 380 -36.29 -7.04 -24.05
C ASN A 380 -37.50 -6.15 -24.10
N ASP A 381 -37.47 -5.12 -24.88
CA ASP A 381 -38.47 -4.10 -25.16
C ASP A 381 -39.89 -4.64 -25.54
N PHE A 382 -40.31 -5.76 -24.93
CA PHE A 382 -41.63 -6.34 -25.13
C PHE A 382 -42.62 -5.72 -24.17
N ASN A 383 -43.40 -4.77 -24.67
CA ASN A 383 -44.49 -4.23 -23.88
C ASN A 383 -45.69 -5.19 -23.96
N ILE A 384 -45.84 -6.05 -22.89
CA ILE A 384 -46.96 -6.96 -22.77
C ILE A 384 -47.96 -6.38 -21.77
N ILE A 385 -49.17 -6.10 -22.25
CA ILE A 385 -50.29 -5.56 -21.44
C ILE A 385 -51.31 -6.67 -21.28
N MET A 386 -51.80 -6.86 -20.07
CA MET A 386 -52.82 -7.83 -19.73
C MET A 386 -53.99 -7.11 -19.03
N TYR A 387 -55.18 -7.16 -19.60
CA TYR A 387 -56.35 -6.43 -19.08
C TYR A 387 -57.67 -7.14 -19.39
N PRO A 388 -58.75 -6.94 -18.59
CA PRO A 388 -58.67 -6.35 -17.27
C PRO A 388 -57.93 -7.24 -16.32
N ASN A 389 -57.24 -6.66 -15.32
CA ASN A 389 -56.62 -7.39 -14.25
C ASN A 389 -56.75 -6.59 -12.94
N PRO A 390 -57.61 -7.01 -12.00
CA PRO A 390 -58.37 -8.28 -11.90
C PRO A 390 -59.39 -8.51 -12.98
N SER A 391 -59.67 -9.81 -13.28
CA SER A 391 -60.62 -10.26 -14.28
C SER A 391 -61.57 -11.32 -13.74
N ASN A 392 -62.84 -11.30 -14.23
CA ASN A 392 -63.82 -12.34 -13.88
C ASN A 392 -63.79 -13.51 -14.87
N ASP A 393 -63.98 -13.23 -16.17
CA ASP A 393 -64.19 -14.28 -17.16
C ASP A 393 -63.22 -14.26 -18.33
N ILE A 394 -62.82 -13.09 -18.79
CA ILE A 394 -61.96 -12.92 -19.98
C ILE A 394 -60.82 -11.99 -19.67
N VAL A 395 -59.62 -12.37 -20.08
CA VAL A 395 -58.42 -11.52 -20.05
C VAL A 395 -57.90 -11.37 -21.46
N HIS A 396 -57.53 -10.12 -21.81
CA HIS A 396 -56.91 -9.74 -23.07
C HIS A 396 -55.42 -9.59 -22.89
N PHE A 397 -54.64 -9.93 -23.92
CA PHE A 397 -53.20 -9.73 -24.01
C PHE A 397 -52.93 -8.81 -25.22
N THR A 398 -52.18 -7.75 -25.01
CA THR A 398 -51.64 -6.89 -26.08
C THR A 398 -50.12 -7.04 -26.03
N LEU A 399 -49.51 -7.35 -27.17
CA LEU A 399 -48.09 -7.54 -27.32
C LEU A 399 -47.57 -6.52 -28.31
N GLU A 400 -46.71 -5.63 -27.88
CA GLU A 400 -45.99 -4.67 -28.73
C GLU A 400 -44.56 -5.17 -28.96
N ASN A 401 -44.02 -4.96 -30.15
CA ASN A 401 -42.65 -5.33 -30.54
C ASN A 401 -42.35 -6.84 -30.67
N THR A 402 -43.32 -7.72 -30.83
CA THR A 402 -43.08 -9.11 -31.19
C THR A 402 -42.78 -9.22 -32.68
N LEU A 403 -41.53 -9.54 -33.04
CA LEU A 403 -41.06 -9.75 -34.40
C LEU A 403 -41.70 -11.03 -35.01
N GLY A 404 -42.98 -11.00 -35.38
CA GLY A 404 -43.61 -12.00 -36.24
C GLY A 404 -43.63 -13.47 -35.81
N ASN A 405 -43.25 -13.79 -34.55
CA ASN A 405 -43.19 -15.13 -34.01
C ASN A 405 -44.32 -15.40 -33.02
N ASP A 406 -44.78 -16.64 -32.98
CA ASP A 406 -45.78 -17.12 -32.02
C ASP A 406 -45.30 -16.97 -30.57
N VAL A 407 -46.15 -16.40 -29.72
CA VAL A 407 -45.90 -16.31 -28.27
C VAL A 407 -46.78 -17.34 -27.55
N LEU A 408 -46.15 -18.21 -26.77
CA LEU A 408 -46.85 -19.16 -25.93
C LEU A 408 -47.07 -18.54 -24.54
N VAL A 409 -48.31 -18.55 -24.04
CA VAL A 409 -48.64 -18.11 -22.68
C VAL A 409 -49.02 -19.31 -21.84
N GLU A 410 -48.35 -19.49 -20.72
CA GLU A 410 -48.71 -20.51 -19.72
C GLU A 410 -49.24 -19.81 -18.46
N ILE A 411 -50.48 -20.14 -18.10
CA ILE A 411 -51.06 -19.72 -16.82
C ILE A 411 -50.78 -20.82 -15.80
N ILE A 412 -50.08 -20.44 -14.73
CA ILE A 412 -49.71 -21.35 -13.64
C ILE A 412 -50.29 -20.85 -12.31
N SER A 413 -50.61 -21.78 -11.40
CA SER A 413 -50.97 -21.43 -10.03
C SER A 413 -49.75 -20.97 -9.22
N THR A 414 -49.99 -20.35 -8.07
CA THR A 414 -48.90 -19.95 -7.12
C THR A 414 -48.10 -21.14 -6.58
N GLU A 415 -48.60 -22.37 -6.75
CA GLU A 415 -47.95 -23.64 -6.40
C GLU A 415 -47.12 -24.23 -7.56
N GLY A 416 -47.01 -23.49 -8.69
CA GLY A 416 -46.26 -23.93 -9.87
C GLY A 416 -47.03 -24.91 -10.79
N LYS A 417 -48.30 -25.22 -10.51
CA LYS A 417 -49.09 -26.12 -11.36
C LYS A 417 -49.54 -25.37 -12.61
N LYS A 418 -49.21 -25.94 -13.80
CA LYS A 418 -49.70 -25.46 -15.09
C LYS A 418 -51.21 -25.68 -15.21
N ILE A 419 -51.97 -24.63 -15.43
CA ILE A 419 -53.44 -24.62 -15.49
C ILE A 419 -53.90 -24.52 -16.92
N LYS A 420 -53.29 -23.65 -17.71
CA LYS A 420 -53.71 -23.39 -19.10
C LYS A 420 -52.53 -22.98 -19.96
N THR A 421 -52.56 -23.37 -21.22
CA THR A 421 -51.60 -22.98 -22.24
C THR A 421 -52.34 -22.31 -23.38
N ILE A 422 -51.84 -21.16 -23.89
CA ILE A 422 -52.47 -20.35 -24.93
C ILE A 422 -51.38 -20.05 -25.94
N ASN A 423 -51.66 -20.24 -27.21
CA ASN A 423 -50.76 -19.85 -28.29
C ASN A 423 -51.27 -18.54 -28.91
N LEU A 424 -50.50 -17.48 -28.85
CA LEU A 424 -50.82 -16.16 -29.42
C LEU A 424 -50.11 -16.06 -30.76
N SER A 425 -50.78 -16.46 -31.84
CA SER A 425 -50.22 -16.38 -33.18
C SER A 425 -50.64 -15.05 -33.85
N ASN A 426 -49.66 -14.25 -34.24
CA ASN A 426 -49.75 -13.08 -35.16
C ASN A 426 -50.86 -12.02 -34.88
N LEU A 427 -51.33 -11.85 -33.66
CA LEU A 427 -52.35 -10.86 -33.32
C LEU A 427 -51.82 -9.87 -32.31
N GLU A 428 -51.90 -8.58 -32.64
CA GLU A 428 -51.59 -7.48 -31.72
C GLU A 428 -52.43 -7.51 -30.43
N THR A 429 -53.57 -8.18 -30.48
CA THR A 429 -54.47 -8.41 -29.32
C THR A 429 -55.12 -9.78 -29.38
N SER A 430 -54.98 -10.53 -28.29
CA SER A 430 -55.58 -11.84 -28.11
C SER A 430 -56.32 -11.91 -26.77
N GLN A 431 -57.28 -12.83 -26.65
CA GLN A 431 -58.07 -13.02 -25.41
C GLN A 431 -58.13 -14.48 -25.00
N THR A 432 -58.30 -14.70 -23.72
CA THR A 432 -58.56 -16.05 -23.18
C THR A 432 -59.66 -16.05 -22.14
N ASP A 433 -60.46 -17.10 -22.16
CA ASP A 433 -61.49 -17.35 -21.15
C ASP A 433 -60.84 -17.99 -19.91
N ILE A 434 -61.04 -17.35 -18.78
CA ILE A 434 -60.58 -17.78 -17.45
C ILE A 434 -61.77 -18.04 -16.49
N SER A 435 -62.97 -18.10 -16.98
CA SER A 435 -64.20 -18.29 -16.18
C SER A 435 -64.17 -19.59 -15.34
N THR A 436 -63.44 -20.61 -15.81
CA THR A 436 -63.28 -21.91 -15.12
C THR A 436 -62.23 -21.88 -14.00
N LEU A 437 -61.46 -20.82 -13.88
CA LEU A 437 -60.45 -20.72 -12.82
C LEU A 437 -61.15 -20.34 -11.51
N SER A 438 -60.64 -20.88 -10.41
CA SER A 438 -61.03 -20.47 -9.06
C SER A 438 -60.53 -19.03 -8.79
N GLN A 439 -61.23 -18.33 -7.90
CA GLN A 439 -60.76 -17.04 -7.43
C GLN A 439 -59.36 -17.20 -6.80
N GLY A 440 -58.43 -16.28 -7.20
CA GLY A 440 -57.06 -16.37 -6.70
C GLY A 440 -56.03 -15.62 -7.56
N ILE A 441 -54.80 -15.80 -7.22
CA ILE A 441 -53.64 -15.27 -7.94
C ILE A 441 -53.04 -16.36 -8.80
N TYR A 442 -52.76 -16.01 -10.05
CA TYR A 442 -52.06 -16.85 -11.02
C TYR A 442 -50.90 -16.07 -11.63
N ILE A 443 -49.96 -16.78 -12.25
CA ILE A 443 -48.83 -16.19 -12.99
C ILE A 443 -49.05 -16.56 -14.46
N ALA A 444 -48.99 -15.58 -15.33
CA ALA A 444 -48.99 -15.75 -16.79
C ALA A 444 -47.54 -15.58 -17.28
N ASN A 445 -46.92 -16.69 -17.70
CA ASN A 445 -45.59 -16.72 -18.28
C ASN A 445 -45.70 -16.68 -19.80
N PHE A 446 -44.95 -15.79 -20.42
CA PHE A 446 -44.92 -15.58 -21.88
C PHE A 446 -43.60 -16.11 -22.43
N TYR A 447 -43.69 -17.01 -23.42
CA TYR A 447 -42.53 -17.62 -24.07
C TYR A 447 -42.51 -17.31 -25.56
N GLN A 448 -41.33 -17.00 -26.10
CA GLN A 448 -41.07 -16.90 -27.52
C GLN A 448 -39.89 -17.81 -27.87
N ASN A 449 -40.05 -18.72 -28.84
CA ASN A 449 -39.03 -19.71 -29.19
C ASN A 449 -38.54 -20.52 -27.98
N ASN A 450 -39.42 -20.88 -27.05
CA ASN A 450 -39.17 -21.57 -25.78
C ASN A 450 -38.33 -20.75 -24.75
N VAL A 451 -38.09 -19.46 -24.99
CA VAL A 451 -37.45 -18.58 -24.03
C VAL A 451 -38.53 -17.76 -23.30
N LEU A 452 -38.46 -17.72 -21.98
CA LEU A 452 -39.35 -16.88 -21.17
C LEU A 452 -39.01 -15.39 -21.43
N ILE A 453 -40.02 -14.66 -21.98
CA ILE A 453 -39.87 -13.22 -22.33
C ILE A 453 -40.55 -12.29 -21.34
N ALA A 454 -41.54 -12.75 -20.59
CA ALA A 454 -42.16 -12.01 -19.51
C ALA A 454 -42.97 -12.91 -18.58
N SER A 455 -43.18 -12.43 -17.36
CA SER A 455 -44.10 -12.99 -16.37
C SER A 455 -44.99 -11.88 -15.82
N LYS A 456 -46.33 -12.12 -15.80
CA LYS A 456 -47.29 -11.13 -15.29
C LYS A 456 -48.21 -11.78 -14.26
N LYS A 457 -48.55 -11.04 -13.22
CA LYS A 457 -49.53 -11.50 -12.21
C LYS A 457 -50.93 -11.33 -12.80
N LEU A 458 -51.71 -12.44 -12.78
CA LEU A 458 -53.14 -12.46 -13.13
C LEU A 458 -53.97 -12.66 -11.86
N VAL A 459 -54.93 -11.77 -11.64
CA VAL A 459 -55.87 -11.85 -10.51
C VAL A 459 -57.26 -12.23 -11.03
N LYS A 460 -57.76 -13.40 -10.60
CA LYS A 460 -59.09 -13.88 -10.87
C LYS A 460 -60.01 -13.52 -9.70
N ASN A 461 -61.07 -12.79 -9.98
CA ASN A 461 -62.15 -12.49 -9.03
C ASN A 461 -63.17 -13.62 -8.97
#